data_21baafc4cedeef3bd3c04765ed40de1c
#
_entry.id   21baafc4cedeef3bd3c04765ed40de1c
#
_cell.length_a   1.000
_cell.length_b   1.000
_cell.length_c   1.000
_cell.angle_alpha   90.00
_cell.angle_beta   90.00
_cell.angle_gamma   90.00
#
_symmetry.space_group_name_H-M   'P 1'
#
loop_
_entity.id
_entity.type
_entity.pdbx_description
1 polymer ?
#
loop_
_entity_poly.entity_id
_entity_poly.type
_entity_poly.pdbx_seq_one_letter_code
_entity_poly.pdbx_strand_id
1 'polypeptide(L)'
;KKKKKKKKKKKKKKKPLLRFQQNEITESLLYTQLAAIEKDPSNKEVLLQIANDEQGHYTILKKYTGQEISPNKLRVTKYYWLARILGITFAIKLMEGSEESAKNDYASYDEYPDLQQIAHDEDEHEQRLIALINEERLEYMGSVVLGLNDALVEFTGALAGFTLALSDSRLIALTGSITGIAAALSMASSEYLSTKSENGNENGKHPVKASIYTGIAYIFTVVALVAPFIFISNVLMALGLMLIIALSIIALFNYYYSIARSESFRKRFTEMAVLSFSVAALSFLIGYALKEFTGIDV
;
A
#
# COMPACT_ATOMS: atom_id res chain seq x y z
N LYS A 1 -34.10 -40.91 11.63
CA LYS A 1 -33.30 -40.25 10.56
C LYS A 1 -33.57 -38.74 10.46
N LYS A 2 -34.83 -38.23 10.56
CA LYS A 2 -35.18 -36.78 10.48
C LYS A 2 -34.50 -35.93 11.58
N LYS A 3 -34.47 -36.39 12.84
CA LYS A 3 -33.80 -35.66 13.96
C LYS A 3 -32.29 -35.55 13.78
N LYS A 4 -31.61 -36.56 13.22
CA LYS A 4 -30.17 -36.50 12.92
C LYS A 4 -29.84 -35.52 11.75
N LYS A 5 -30.73 -35.48 10.73
CA LYS A 5 -30.61 -34.50 9.62
C LYS A 5 -30.80 -33.06 10.10
N LYS A 6 -31.80 -32.81 10.98
CA LYS A 6 -32.04 -31.46 11.57
C LYS A 6 -30.87 -30.99 12.45
N LYS A 7 -30.29 -31.91 13.25
CA LYS A 7 -29.09 -31.60 14.06
C LYS A 7 -27.83 -31.30 13.22
N LYS A 8 -27.64 -32.03 12.09
CA LYS A 8 -26.54 -31.78 11.15
C LYS A 8 -26.71 -30.45 10.41
N LYS A 9 -27.96 -30.10 10.01
CA LYS A 9 -28.26 -28.79 9.37
C LYS A 9 -28.04 -27.63 10.33
N LYS A 10 -28.47 -27.72 11.62
CA LYS A 10 -28.19 -26.74 12.66
C LYS A 10 -26.68 -26.57 12.95
N LYS A 11 -25.92 -27.67 12.99
CA LYS A 11 -24.45 -27.60 13.18
C LYS A 11 -23.72 -26.97 11.98
N LYS A 12 -24.20 -27.21 10.75
CA LYS A 12 -23.62 -26.62 9.54
C LYS A 12 -23.86 -25.12 9.46
N LYS A 13 -25.05 -24.63 9.90
CA LYS A 13 -25.38 -23.19 9.94
C LYS A 13 -24.71 -22.44 11.11
N LYS A 14 -24.31 -23.15 12.18
CA LYS A 14 -23.70 -22.55 13.37
C LYS A 14 -22.21 -22.20 13.20
N LYS A 15 -21.51 -22.88 12.28
CA LYS A 15 -20.07 -22.67 12.06
C LYS A 15 -19.73 -21.29 11.43
N PRO A 16 -20.48 -20.81 10.43
CA PRO A 16 -20.33 -19.44 9.93
C PRO A 16 -20.62 -18.37 10.99
N LEU A 17 -21.74 -18.51 11.74
CA LEU A 17 -22.10 -17.54 12.79
C LEU A 17 -21.03 -17.40 13.88
N LEU A 18 -20.32 -18.48 14.23
CA LEU A 18 -19.20 -18.43 15.17
C LEU A 18 -18.00 -17.67 14.58
N ARG A 19 -17.78 -17.75 13.28
CA ARG A 19 -16.73 -17.00 12.59
C ARG A 19 -17.07 -15.52 12.53
N PHE A 20 -18.31 -15.18 12.20
CA PHE A 20 -18.81 -13.82 12.22
C PHE A 20 -18.66 -13.23 13.61
N GLN A 21 -19.17 -13.89 14.64
CA GLN A 21 -19.03 -13.45 16.02
C GLN A 21 -17.56 -13.21 16.44
N GLN A 22 -16.61 -14.02 15.95
CA GLN A 22 -15.20 -13.82 16.21
C GLN A 22 -14.66 -12.58 15.45
N ASN A 23 -15.14 -12.34 14.24
CA ASN A 23 -14.76 -11.14 13.48
C ASN A 23 -15.20 -9.89 14.23
N GLU A 24 -16.47 -9.75 14.58
CA GLU A 24 -17.01 -8.58 15.29
C GLU A 24 -16.19 -8.23 16.53
N ILE A 25 -15.95 -9.20 17.43
CA ILE A 25 -15.17 -8.93 18.65
C ILE A 25 -13.69 -8.62 18.35
N THR A 26 -13.17 -9.12 17.24
CA THR A 26 -11.81 -8.83 16.79
C THR A 26 -11.71 -7.42 16.25
N GLU A 27 -12.70 -6.98 15.49
CA GLU A 27 -12.80 -5.64 14.90
C GLU A 27 -13.09 -4.59 15.95
N SER A 28 -14.03 -4.83 16.86
CA SER A 28 -14.25 -3.97 18.02
C SER A 28 -12.96 -3.67 18.78
N LEU A 29 -12.16 -4.71 19.08
CA LEU A 29 -10.88 -4.54 19.75
C LEU A 29 -9.87 -3.78 18.90
N LEU A 30 -9.81 -4.07 17.59
CA LEU A 30 -8.90 -3.38 16.65
C LEU A 30 -9.25 -1.90 16.54
N TYR A 31 -10.50 -1.54 16.27
CA TYR A 31 -10.92 -0.14 16.14
C TYR A 31 -10.69 0.65 17.44
N THR A 32 -10.89 0.02 18.60
CA THR A 32 -10.54 0.62 19.90
C THR A 32 -9.04 0.95 19.98
N GLN A 33 -8.17 0.02 19.52
CA GLN A 33 -6.72 0.25 19.53
C GLN A 33 -6.28 1.27 18.48
N LEU A 34 -6.93 1.31 17.31
CA LEU A 34 -6.67 2.31 16.27
C LEU A 34 -7.08 3.71 16.74
N ALA A 35 -8.22 3.84 17.41
CA ALA A 35 -8.67 5.09 18.01
C ALA A 35 -7.68 5.64 19.06
N ALA A 36 -6.97 4.75 19.77
CA ALA A 36 -5.96 5.16 20.75
C ALA A 36 -4.71 5.79 20.13
N ILE A 37 -4.40 5.49 18.87
CA ILE A 37 -3.24 6.04 18.15
C ILE A 37 -3.62 7.14 17.15
N GLU A 38 -4.91 7.33 16.88
CA GLU A 38 -5.42 8.39 16.02
C GLU A 38 -5.25 9.76 16.68
N LYS A 39 -4.76 10.73 15.92
CA LYS A 39 -4.46 12.08 16.39
C LYS A 39 -5.61 13.04 16.16
N ASP A 40 -6.38 12.84 15.09
CA ASP A 40 -7.55 13.66 14.80
C ASP A 40 -8.72 13.27 15.70
N PRO A 41 -9.28 14.22 16.48
CA PRO A 41 -10.37 13.93 17.42
C PRO A 41 -11.64 13.41 16.74
N SER A 42 -11.95 13.90 15.52
CA SER A 42 -13.14 13.48 14.76
C SER A 42 -12.99 12.05 14.27
N ASN A 43 -11.84 11.73 13.70
CA ASN A 43 -11.52 10.38 13.26
C ASN A 43 -11.52 9.39 14.43
N LYS A 44 -10.96 9.81 15.57
CA LYS A 44 -10.96 9.00 16.80
C LYS A 44 -12.38 8.70 17.28
N GLU A 45 -13.27 9.68 17.25
CA GLU A 45 -14.67 9.50 17.66
C GLU A 45 -15.38 8.50 16.75
N VAL A 46 -15.23 8.60 15.44
CA VAL A 46 -15.80 7.64 14.47
C VAL A 46 -15.29 6.23 14.71
N LEU A 47 -13.98 6.05 14.91
CA LEU A 47 -13.41 4.74 15.20
C LEU A 47 -13.96 4.12 16.49
N LEU A 48 -14.20 4.94 17.54
CA LEU A 48 -14.81 4.48 18.78
C LEU A 48 -16.29 4.12 18.62
N GLN A 49 -17.03 4.87 17.79
CA GLN A 49 -18.43 4.55 17.49
C GLN A 49 -18.52 3.20 16.78
N ILE A 50 -17.74 3.00 15.72
CA ILE A 50 -17.69 1.71 15.01
C ILE A 50 -17.28 0.58 15.97
N ALA A 51 -16.27 0.78 16.82
CA ALA A 51 -15.86 -0.22 17.80
C ALA A 51 -17.02 -0.65 18.74
N ASN A 52 -17.89 0.30 19.12
CA ASN A 52 -19.08 0.02 19.94
C ASN A 52 -20.17 -0.72 19.16
N ASP A 53 -20.37 -0.36 17.89
CA ASP A 53 -21.33 -1.01 17.01
C ASP A 53 -20.94 -2.49 16.80
N GLU A 54 -19.65 -2.77 16.54
CA GLU A 54 -19.09 -4.15 16.44
C GLU A 54 -19.28 -4.95 17.74
N GLN A 55 -19.14 -4.30 18.90
CA GLN A 55 -19.43 -4.94 20.19
C GLN A 55 -20.93 -5.27 20.33
N GLY A 56 -21.78 -4.43 19.75
CA GLY A 56 -23.23 -4.67 19.62
C GLY A 56 -23.54 -5.89 18.76
N HIS A 57 -22.94 -5.94 17.56
CA HIS A 57 -23.04 -7.06 16.61
C HIS A 57 -22.58 -8.39 17.25
N TYR A 58 -21.43 -8.38 17.95
CA TYR A 58 -20.98 -9.53 18.73
C TYR A 58 -22.04 -10.01 19.71
N THR A 59 -22.69 -9.08 20.42
CA THR A 59 -23.71 -9.42 21.44
C THR A 59 -24.96 -10.01 20.79
N ILE A 60 -25.37 -9.53 19.63
CA ILE A 60 -26.47 -10.11 18.83
C ILE A 60 -26.11 -11.53 18.40
N LEU A 61 -24.95 -11.71 17.80
CA LEU A 61 -24.49 -13.03 17.33
C LEU A 61 -24.33 -14.02 18.49
N LYS A 62 -23.90 -13.57 19.67
CA LYS A 62 -23.82 -14.39 20.89
C LYS A 62 -25.16 -14.96 21.31
N LYS A 63 -26.28 -14.24 21.12
CA LYS A 63 -27.64 -14.75 21.39
C LYS A 63 -27.95 -15.97 20.50
N TYR A 64 -27.52 -15.95 19.23
CA TYR A 64 -27.75 -17.05 18.29
C TYR A 64 -26.80 -18.23 18.47
N THR A 65 -25.53 -17.96 18.77
CA THR A 65 -24.52 -19.01 18.95
C THR A 65 -24.58 -19.65 20.33
N GLY A 66 -24.98 -18.87 21.36
CA GLY A 66 -24.96 -19.30 22.76
C GLY A 66 -23.55 -19.58 23.29
N GLN A 67 -22.52 -18.99 22.69
CA GLN A 67 -21.13 -19.20 23.06
C GLN A 67 -20.42 -17.87 23.24
N GLU A 68 -19.44 -17.85 24.12
CA GLU A 68 -18.51 -16.75 24.28
C GLU A 68 -17.29 -17.01 23.43
N ILE A 69 -16.87 -16.03 22.61
CA ILE A 69 -15.73 -16.17 21.70
C ILE A 69 -14.75 -15.03 21.97
N SER A 70 -13.49 -15.39 22.08
CA SER A 70 -12.41 -14.42 22.26
C SER A 70 -11.95 -13.83 20.92
N PRO A 71 -11.50 -12.56 20.89
CA PRO A 71 -10.96 -11.94 19.70
C PRO A 71 -9.70 -12.66 19.19
N ASN A 72 -9.47 -12.61 17.90
CA ASN A 72 -8.23 -13.09 17.29
C ASN A 72 -7.10 -12.07 17.50
N LYS A 73 -6.36 -12.23 18.59
CA LYS A 73 -5.27 -11.32 18.98
C LYS A 73 -4.16 -11.21 17.93
N LEU A 74 -3.86 -12.27 17.19
CA LEU A 74 -2.85 -12.22 16.12
C LEU A 74 -3.30 -11.31 14.98
N ARG A 75 -4.59 -11.36 14.61
CA ARG A 75 -5.17 -10.49 13.60
C ARG A 75 -5.15 -9.03 14.08
N VAL A 76 -5.56 -8.76 15.31
CA VAL A 76 -5.50 -7.42 15.92
C VAL A 76 -4.07 -6.88 15.88
N THR A 77 -3.08 -7.64 16.37
CA THR A 77 -1.67 -7.22 16.38
C THR A 77 -1.14 -6.95 14.97
N LYS A 78 -1.48 -7.80 13.98
CA LYS A 78 -1.09 -7.62 12.59
C LYS A 78 -1.58 -6.27 12.05
N TYR A 79 -2.88 -6.01 12.15
CA TYR A 79 -3.47 -4.78 11.59
C TYR A 79 -3.11 -3.53 12.39
N TYR A 80 -2.92 -3.64 13.69
CA TYR A 80 -2.40 -2.55 14.52
C TYR A 80 -1.00 -2.10 14.06
N TRP A 81 -0.06 -3.03 13.83
CA TRP A 81 1.26 -2.68 13.33
C TRP A 81 1.24 -2.20 11.88
N LEU A 82 0.39 -2.77 11.03
CA LEU A 82 0.17 -2.23 9.69
C LEU A 82 -0.30 -0.77 9.73
N ALA A 83 -1.26 -0.45 10.62
CA ALA A 83 -1.73 0.92 10.81
C ALA A 83 -0.62 1.85 11.29
N ARG A 84 0.21 1.40 12.23
CA ARG A 84 1.36 2.19 12.73
C ARG A 84 2.38 2.51 11.65
N ILE A 85 2.65 1.57 10.75
CA ILE A 85 3.71 1.68 9.72
C ILE A 85 3.16 2.29 8.44
N LEU A 86 2.03 1.80 7.95
CA LEU A 86 1.48 2.12 6.63
C LEU A 86 0.28 3.10 6.66
N GLY A 87 -0.23 3.42 7.85
CA GLY A 87 -1.40 4.30 8.05
C GLY A 87 -2.67 3.53 8.41
N ILE A 88 -3.56 4.22 9.13
CA ILE A 88 -4.81 3.64 9.63
C ILE A 88 -5.72 3.27 8.46
N THR A 89 -5.87 4.16 7.48
CA THR A 89 -6.69 3.93 6.29
C THR A 89 -6.24 2.71 5.49
N PHE A 90 -4.93 2.51 5.32
CA PHE A 90 -4.40 1.33 4.63
C PHE A 90 -4.78 0.04 5.38
N ALA A 91 -4.59 0.02 6.69
CA ALA A 91 -4.86 -1.18 7.50
C ALA A 91 -6.35 -1.54 7.49
N ILE A 92 -7.24 -0.55 7.59
CA ILE A 92 -8.69 -0.73 7.53
C ILE A 92 -9.10 -1.25 6.15
N LYS A 93 -8.72 -0.58 5.06
CA LYS A 93 -9.06 -1.03 3.70
C LYS A 93 -8.55 -2.42 3.37
N LEU A 94 -7.34 -2.77 3.85
CA LEU A 94 -6.81 -4.13 3.68
C LEU A 94 -7.62 -5.16 4.46
N MET A 95 -8.15 -4.80 5.63
CA MET A 95 -9.01 -5.66 6.45
C MET A 95 -10.35 -5.86 5.76
N GLU A 96 -11.02 -4.80 5.38
CA GLU A 96 -12.35 -4.83 4.73
C GLU A 96 -12.33 -5.55 3.38
N GLY A 97 -11.33 -5.31 2.55
CA GLY A 97 -11.16 -6.03 1.28
C GLY A 97 -10.99 -7.55 1.46
N SER A 98 -10.57 -8.01 2.65
CA SER A 98 -10.53 -9.44 2.99
C SER A 98 -11.89 -9.99 3.46
N GLU A 99 -12.87 -9.12 3.73
CA GLU A 99 -14.17 -9.44 4.34
C GLU A 99 -15.38 -9.22 3.42
N GLU A 100 -15.17 -8.65 2.23
CA GLU A 100 -16.22 -8.46 1.23
C GLU A 100 -17.01 -9.75 0.92
N SER A 101 -16.34 -10.92 1.05
CA SER A 101 -17.00 -12.22 0.96
C SER A 101 -17.90 -12.54 2.19
N ALA A 102 -17.66 -11.94 3.35
CA ALA A 102 -18.46 -12.15 4.55
C ALA A 102 -19.77 -11.36 4.50
N LYS A 103 -19.78 -10.15 3.92
CA LYS A 103 -21.00 -9.34 3.70
C LYS A 103 -22.04 -10.11 2.87
N ASN A 104 -21.61 -10.74 1.79
CA ASN A 104 -22.49 -11.59 0.96
C ASN A 104 -23.03 -12.81 1.72
N ASP A 105 -22.30 -13.29 2.72
CA ASP A 105 -22.73 -14.39 3.57
C ASP A 105 -23.82 -13.95 4.57
N TYR A 106 -23.78 -12.74 5.15
CA TYR A 106 -24.85 -12.19 6.00
C TYR A 106 -26.18 -12.07 5.25
N ALA A 107 -26.15 -11.52 4.05
CA ALA A 107 -27.34 -11.37 3.18
C ALA A 107 -28.01 -12.71 2.84
N SER A 108 -27.31 -13.84 2.96
CA SER A 108 -27.85 -15.18 2.70
C SER A 108 -28.68 -15.78 3.87
N TYR A 109 -28.75 -15.10 5.01
CA TYR A 109 -29.44 -15.55 6.22
C TYR A 109 -30.79 -14.84 6.42
N ASP A 110 -31.71 -14.95 5.46
CA ASP A 110 -33.08 -14.37 5.49
C ASP A 110 -33.92 -14.80 6.73
N GLU A 111 -33.51 -15.87 7.40
CA GLU A 111 -34.20 -16.40 8.61
C GLU A 111 -33.91 -15.57 9.87
N TYR A 112 -32.99 -14.60 9.83
CA TYR A 112 -32.53 -13.83 11.00
C TYR A 112 -32.57 -12.33 10.70
N PRO A 113 -33.65 -11.61 11.08
CA PRO A 113 -33.79 -10.18 10.81
C PRO A 113 -32.62 -9.32 11.33
N ASP A 114 -32.07 -9.70 12.50
CA ASP A 114 -30.96 -8.96 13.12
C ASP A 114 -29.67 -9.04 12.27
N LEU A 115 -29.50 -10.09 11.46
CA LEU A 115 -28.31 -10.21 10.58
C LEU A 115 -28.40 -9.32 9.33
N GLN A 116 -29.60 -8.98 8.90
CA GLN A 116 -29.80 -8.00 7.83
C GLN A 116 -29.49 -6.57 8.32
N GLN A 117 -29.82 -6.30 9.59
CA GLN A 117 -29.45 -5.03 10.20
C GLN A 117 -27.91 -4.92 10.31
N ILE A 118 -27.21 -5.95 10.77
CA ILE A 118 -25.74 -5.98 10.80
C ILE A 118 -25.18 -5.69 9.40
N ALA A 119 -25.70 -6.34 8.36
CA ALA A 119 -25.23 -6.09 6.99
C ALA A 119 -25.41 -4.63 6.53
N HIS A 120 -26.47 -3.98 7.00
CA HIS A 120 -26.71 -2.55 6.70
C HIS A 120 -25.73 -1.66 7.47
N ASP A 121 -25.53 -1.96 8.76
CA ASP A 121 -24.59 -1.21 9.61
C ASP A 121 -23.16 -1.31 9.07
N GLU A 122 -22.75 -2.47 8.52
CA GLU A 122 -21.45 -2.67 7.84
C GLU A 122 -21.27 -1.73 6.63
N ASP A 123 -22.34 -1.53 5.83
CA ASP A 123 -22.30 -0.60 4.69
C ASP A 123 -22.14 0.87 5.18
N GLU A 124 -22.77 1.24 6.29
CA GLU A 124 -22.58 2.55 6.91
C GLU A 124 -21.17 2.70 7.50
N HIS A 125 -20.63 1.66 8.13
CA HIS A 125 -19.25 1.66 8.65
C HIS A 125 -18.24 1.91 7.53
N GLU A 126 -18.38 1.20 6.40
CA GLU A 126 -17.53 1.40 5.23
C GLU A 126 -17.56 2.85 4.72
N GLN A 127 -18.76 3.46 4.62
CA GLN A 127 -18.88 4.85 4.19
C GLN A 127 -18.24 5.83 5.19
N ARG A 128 -18.41 5.60 6.48
CA ARG A 128 -17.79 6.42 7.53
C ARG A 128 -16.26 6.27 7.52
N LEU A 129 -15.75 5.05 7.34
CA LEU A 129 -14.32 4.78 7.25
C LEU A 129 -13.70 5.39 5.98
N ILE A 130 -14.43 5.41 4.86
CA ILE A 130 -14.01 6.12 3.64
C ILE A 130 -13.93 7.64 3.89
N ALA A 131 -14.84 8.20 4.68
CA ALA A 131 -14.84 9.62 5.03
C ALA A 131 -13.67 10.03 5.96
N LEU A 132 -13.10 9.08 6.72
CA LEU A 132 -11.90 9.29 7.56
C LEU A 132 -10.59 9.51 6.75
N ILE A 133 -10.65 9.51 5.41
CA ILE A 133 -9.47 9.58 4.51
C ILE A 133 -8.88 11.00 4.51
N ASN A 134 -8.54 11.52 5.67
CA ASN A 134 -7.80 12.78 5.79
C ASN A 134 -6.42 12.53 6.44
N GLU A 135 -5.76 11.42 6.08
CA GLU A 135 -4.40 11.17 6.50
C GLU A 135 -3.42 12.01 5.66
N GLU A 136 -2.55 12.74 6.33
CA GLU A 136 -1.47 13.51 5.68
C GLU A 136 -0.68 12.66 4.66
N ARG A 137 -0.46 11.37 4.96
CA ARG A 137 0.22 10.44 4.04
C ARG A 137 -0.51 10.26 2.72
N LEU A 138 -1.85 10.26 2.73
CA LEU A 138 -2.67 10.12 1.52
C LEU A 138 -2.73 11.42 0.72
N GLU A 139 -2.67 12.56 1.41
CA GLU A 139 -2.57 13.87 0.78
C GLU A 139 -1.30 14.00 -0.07
N TYR A 140 -0.14 13.61 0.51
CA TYR A 140 1.16 13.65 -0.18
C TYR A 140 1.50 12.38 -0.97
N MET A 141 0.59 11.43 -1.08
CA MET A 141 0.82 10.20 -1.85
C MET A 141 1.18 10.48 -3.32
N GLY A 142 0.55 11.50 -3.93
CA GLY A 142 0.88 11.93 -5.29
C GLY A 142 2.34 12.35 -5.43
N SER A 143 2.88 13.06 -4.45
CA SER A 143 4.27 13.51 -4.42
C SER A 143 5.25 12.33 -4.24
N VAL A 144 4.88 11.33 -3.42
CA VAL A 144 5.63 10.06 -3.31
C VAL A 144 5.60 9.28 -4.63
N VAL A 145 4.42 9.19 -5.27
CA VAL A 145 4.26 8.56 -6.60
C VAL A 145 5.17 9.20 -7.62
N LEU A 146 5.20 10.54 -7.66
CA LEU A 146 6.01 11.29 -8.60
C LEU A 146 7.49 10.94 -8.44
N GLY A 147 8.04 11.02 -7.22
CA GLY A 147 9.44 10.71 -6.95
C GLY A 147 9.81 9.25 -7.23
N LEU A 148 8.94 8.30 -6.84
CA LEU A 148 9.16 6.88 -7.11
C LEU A 148 9.09 6.54 -8.60
N ASN A 149 8.07 7.04 -9.32
CA ASN A 149 7.90 6.74 -10.73
C ASN A 149 9.07 7.26 -11.56
N ASP A 150 9.49 8.48 -11.32
CA ASP A 150 10.61 9.09 -12.02
C ASP A 150 11.90 8.32 -11.76
N ALA A 151 12.23 8.02 -10.50
CA ALA A 151 13.39 7.21 -10.15
C ALA A 151 13.35 5.80 -10.75
N LEU A 152 12.19 5.14 -10.78
CA LEU A 152 12.04 3.79 -11.33
C LEU A 152 12.06 3.75 -12.86
N VAL A 153 11.72 4.82 -13.54
CA VAL A 153 11.75 4.89 -15.01
C VAL A 153 13.07 5.49 -15.50
N GLU A 154 13.37 6.74 -15.12
CA GLU A 154 14.52 7.47 -15.60
C GLU A 154 15.83 6.88 -15.05
N PHE A 155 15.92 6.73 -13.72
CA PHE A 155 17.17 6.33 -13.09
C PHE A 155 17.50 4.85 -13.33
N THR A 156 16.51 3.96 -13.39
CA THR A 156 16.72 2.57 -13.82
C THR A 156 17.26 2.52 -15.27
N GLY A 157 16.73 3.37 -16.14
CA GLY A 157 17.20 3.54 -17.50
C GLY A 157 18.64 4.03 -17.56
N ALA A 158 19.00 5.05 -16.77
CA ALA A 158 20.35 5.59 -16.71
C ALA A 158 21.37 4.53 -16.25
N LEU A 159 21.08 3.79 -15.16
CA LEU A 159 21.95 2.71 -14.68
C LEU A 159 22.10 1.59 -15.69
N ALA A 160 21.03 1.20 -16.40
CA ALA A 160 21.10 0.21 -17.47
C ALA A 160 22.00 0.70 -18.63
N GLY A 161 21.90 1.97 -19.02
CA GLY A 161 22.79 2.58 -20.02
C GLY A 161 24.25 2.62 -19.56
N PHE A 162 24.52 3.04 -18.33
CA PHE A 162 25.87 3.05 -17.76
C PHE A 162 26.51 1.66 -17.68
N THR A 163 25.71 0.62 -17.50
CA THR A 163 26.17 -0.77 -17.41
C THR A 163 26.99 -1.18 -18.63
N LEU A 164 26.57 -0.80 -19.84
CA LEU A 164 27.32 -1.09 -21.06
C LEU A 164 28.37 -0.03 -21.40
N ALA A 165 28.07 1.23 -21.06
CA ALA A 165 28.99 2.31 -21.41
C ALA A 165 30.28 2.25 -20.58
N LEU A 166 30.19 1.99 -19.28
CA LEU A 166 31.32 2.12 -18.34
C LEU A 166 32.00 0.78 -18.00
N SER A 167 31.30 -0.34 -18.13
CA SER A 167 31.81 -1.70 -17.89
C SER A 167 32.47 -1.95 -16.52
N ASP A 168 32.47 -0.99 -15.60
CA ASP A 168 33.01 -1.08 -14.26
C ASP A 168 31.91 -0.77 -13.21
N SER A 169 31.71 -1.73 -12.28
CA SER A 169 30.61 -1.65 -11.31
C SER A 169 30.77 -0.49 -10.33
N ARG A 170 32.01 -0.18 -9.91
CA ARG A 170 32.29 0.93 -8.98
C ARG A 170 32.11 2.28 -9.66
N LEU A 171 32.49 2.38 -10.91
CA LEU A 171 32.33 3.59 -11.71
C LEU A 171 30.84 3.86 -11.94
N ILE A 172 30.05 2.81 -12.23
CA ILE A 172 28.59 2.88 -12.34
C ILE A 172 27.96 3.34 -11.01
N ALA A 173 28.41 2.74 -9.88
CA ALA A 173 27.91 3.14 -8.56
C ALA A 173 28.22 4.61 -8.25
N LEU A 174 29.43 5.07 -8.56
CA LEU A 174 29.83 6.47 -8.33
C LEU A 174 29.00 7.44 -9.19
N THR A 175 28.98 7.19 -10.51
CA THR A 175 28.26 8.03 -11.46
C THR A 175 26.75 8.01 -11.18
N GLY A 176 26.19 6.82 -10.92
CA GLY A 176 24.80 6.66 -10.53
C GLY A 176 24.46 7.38 -9.23
N SER A 177 25.32 7.33 -8.21
CA SER A 177 25.09 8.08 -6.96
C SER A 177 25.06 9.58 -7.20
N ILE A 178 25.99 10.12 -7.97
CA ILE A 178 26.06 11.58 -8.26
C ILE A 178 24.82 12.01 -9.05
N THR A 179 24.49 11.30 -10.14
CA THR A 179 23.33 11.63 -10.96
C THR A 179 22.03 11.43 -10.23
N GLY A 180 21.88 10.36 -9.46
CA GLY A 180 20.69 10.06 -8.69
C GLY A 180 20.42 11.09 -7.58
N ILE A 181 21.46 11.55 -6.87
CA ILE A 181 21.29 12.62 -5.88
C ILE A 181 20.92 13.95 -6.55
N ALA A 182 21.56 14.28 -7.68
CA ALA A 182 21.24 15.50 -8.43
C ALA A 182 19.79 15.46 -8.97
N ALA A 183 19.35 14.33 -9.50
CA ALA A 183 17.99 14.11 -9.97
C ALA A 183 16.97 14.20 -8.82
N ALA A 184 17.24 13.61 -7.66
CA ALA A 184 16.39 13.70 -6.48
C ALA A 184 16.19 15.16 -6.02
N LEU A 185 17.26 15.94 -5.99
CA LEU A 185 17.21 17.37 -5.63
C LEU A 185 16.45 18.19 -6.68
N SER A 186 16.66 17.89 -7.96
CA SER A 186 15.94 18.52 -9.06
C SER A 186 14.43 18.24 -8.98
N MET A 187 14.06 16.97 -8.79
CA MET A 187 12.66 16.54 -8.68
C MET A 187 11.97 17.15 -7.45
N ALA A 188 12.65 17.15 -6.30
CA ALA A 188 12.15 17.80 -5.10
C ALA A 188 11.92 19.31 -5.29
N SER A 189 12.84 19.98 -6.01
CA SER A 189 12.71 21.40 -6.32
C SER A 189 11.56 21.68 -7.29
N SER A 190 11.39 20.82 -8.29
CA SER A 190 10.29 20.91 -9.26
C SER A 190 8.93 20.73 -8.57
N GLU A 191 8.80 19.74 -7.67
CA GLU A 191 7.59 19.53 -6.88
C GLU A 191 7.28 20.71 -5.95
N TYR A 192 8.31 21.31 -5.34
CA TYR A 192 8.14 22.53 -4.55
C TYR A 192 7.54 23.67 -5.38
N LEU A 193 8.11 23.93 -6.56
CA LEU A 193 7.66 25.02 -7.43
C LEU A 193 6.28 24.76 -8.01
N SER A 194 6.00 23.51 -8.44
CA SER A 194 4.69 23.11 -8.95
C SER A 194 3.61 23.30 -7.90
N THR A 195 3.80 22.69 -6.72
CA THR A 195 2.85 22.80 -5.61
C THR A 195 2.64 24.24 -5.16
N LYS A 196 3.71 25.05 -5.14
CA LYS A 196 3.62 26.49 -4.81
C LYS A 196 2.81 27.26 -5.84
N SER A 197 2.94 26.93 -7.13
CA SER A 197 2.20 27.61 -8.19
C SER A 197 0.71 27.22 -8.24
N GLU A 198 0.37 26.01 -7.80
CA GLU A 198 -1.00 25.50 -7.73
C GLU A 198 -1.77 26.05 -6.52
N ASN A 199 -1.07 26.40 -5.43
CA ASN A 199 -1.64 26.89 -4.17
C ASN A 199 -2.10 28.37 -4.23
N GLY A 200 -2.78 28.77 -5.29
CA GLY A 200 -3.53 30.03 -5.32
C GLY A 200 -4.73 30.09 -4.37
N ASN A 201 -5.12 28.95 -3.74
CA ASN A 201 -6.23 28.82 -2.79
C ASN A 201 -5.73 28.23 -1.45
N GLU A 202 -6.26 28.71 -0.32
CA GLU A 202 -5.84 28.44 1.06
C GLU A 202 -5.88 26.97 1.53
N ASN A 203 -6.37 26.02 0.73
CA ASN A 203 -6.54 24.61 1.08
C ASN A 203 -5.65 23.63 0.29
N GLY A 204 -4.54 24.10 -0.29
CA GLY A 204 -3.63 23.26 -1.08
C GLY A 204 -2.55 22.57 -0.23
N LYS A 205 -1.90 21.55 -0.81
CA LYS A 205 -0.76 20.86 -0.21
C LYS A 205 0.37 21.83 0.16
N HIS A 206 1.03 21.59 1.29
CA HIS A 206 2.15 22.42 1.70
C HIS A 206 3.39 22.15 0.81
N PRO A 207 3.92 23.14 0.06
CA PRO A 207 4.97 22.91 -0.95
C PRO A 207 6.25 22.26 -0.40
N VAL A 208 6.67 22.66 0.82
CA VAL A 208 7.87 22.08 1.45
C VAL A 208 7.66 20.61 1.81
N LYS A 209 6.47 20.24 2.31
CA LYS A 209 6.17 18.84 2.62
C LYS A 209 6.12 18.00 1.34
N ALA A 210 5.45 18.47 0.29
CA ALA A 210 5.39 17.77 -1.00
C ALA A 210 6.80 17.51 -1.55
N SER A 211 7.66 18.53 -1.58
CA SER A 211 9.06 18.44 -1.98
C SER A 211 9.85 17.41 -1.16
N ILE A 212 9.69 17.39 0.16
CA ILE A 212 10.37 16.45 1.05
C ILE A 212 9.90 15.01 0.76
N TYR A 213 8.60 14.76 0.60
CA TYR A 213 8.07 13.45 0.29
C TYR A 213 8.60 12.92 -1.06
N THR A 214 8.62 13.77 -2.10
CA THR A 214 9.17 13.44 -3.41
C THR A 214 10.67 13.13 -3.32
N GLY A 215 11.45 14.00 -2.69
CA GLY A 215 12.91 13.84 -2.57
C GLY A 215 13.31 12.60 -1.78
N ILE A 216 12.64 12.32 -0.65
CA ILE A 216 12.91 11.12 0.14
C ILE A 216 12.56 9.85 -0.65
N ALA A 217 11.42 9.81 -1.33
CA ALA A 217 11.03 8.67 -2.15
C ALA A 217 12.04 8.41 -3.26
N TYR A 218 12.50 9.47 -3.92
CA TYR A 218 13.52 9.39 -4.96
C TYR A 218 14.85 8.88 -4.42
N ILE A 219 15.39 9.49 -3.36
CA ILE A 219 16.67 9.09 -2.74
C ILE A 219 16.63 7.64 -2.26
N PHE A 220 15.55 7.22 -1.63
CA PHE A 220 15.38 5.83 -1.20
C PHE A 220 15.50 4.87 -2.38
N THR A 221 14.85 5.20 -3.50
CA THR A 221 14.90 4.39 -4.72
C THR A 221 16.32 4.38 -5.31
N VAL A 222 16.99 5.52 -5.39
CA VAL A 222 18.38 5.64 -5.86
C VAL A 222 19.31 4.75 -5.05
N VAL A 223 19.25 4.83 -3.72
CA VAL A 223 20.07 4.01 -2.83
C VAL A 223 19.84 2.52 -3.07
N ALA A 224 18.58 2.11 -3.18
CA ALA A 224 18.23 0.73 -3.43
C ALA A 224 18.73 0.21 -4.79
N LEU A 225 18.63 1.03 -5.84
CA LEU A 225 19.03 0.65 -7.20
C LEU A 225 20.56 0.68 -7.42
N VAL A 226 21.29 1.56 -6.73
CA VAL A 226 22.75 1.66 -6.80
C VAL A 226 23.43 0.56 -5.97
N ALA A 227 22.81 0.13 -4.87
CA ALA A 227 23.41 -0.84 -3.94
C ALA A 227 24.02 -2.09 -4.61
N PRO A 228 23.39 -2.76 -5.60
CA PRO A 228 24.00 -3.89 -6.27
C PRO A 228 25.36 -3.59 -6.89
N PHE A 229 25.55 -2.43 -7.47
CA PHE A 229 26.81 -2.01 -8.11
C PHE A 229 27.92 -1.70 -7.10
N ILE A 230 27.58 -1.41 -5.85
CA ILE A 230 28.55 -1.23 -4.76
C ILE A 230 29.11 -2.59 -4.28
N PHE A 231 28.24 -3.60 -4.20
CA PHE A 231 28.57 -4.88 -3.58
C PHE A 231 28.96 -5.98 -4.57
N ILE A 232 28.59 -5.85 -5.85
CA ILE A 232 28.79 -6.88 -6.88
C ILE A 232 29.73 -6.34 -7.97
N SER A 233 30.89 -6.98 -8.11
CA SER A 233 31.88 -6.57 -9.11
C SER A 233 31.49 -6.94 -10.54
N ASN A 234 30.70 -8.00 -10.73
CA ASN A 234 30.18 -8.37 -12.04
C ASN A 234 29.03 -7.46 -12.43
N VAL A 235 29.24 -6.62 -13.42
CA VAL A 235 28.33 -5.57 -13.86
C VAL A 235 26.97 -6.12 -14.31
N LEU A 236 26.95 -7.24 -15.05
CA LEU A 236 25.71 -7.85 -15.52
C LEU A 236 24.90 -8.49 -14.38
N MET A 237 25.60 -9.08 -13.39
CA MET A 237 24.92 -9.59 -12.20
C MET A 237 24.35 -8.45 -11.36
N ALA A 238 25.10 -7.35 -11.21
CA ALA A 238 24.62 -6.15 -10.52
C ALA A 238 23.39 -5.56 -11.22
N LEU A 239 23.41 -5.45 -12.55
CA LEU A 239 22.26 -5.03 -13.36
C LEU A 239 21.07 -5.96 -13.15
N GLY A 240 21.26 -7.27 -13.23
CA GLY A 240 20.17 -8.24 -12.99
C GLY A 240 19.52 -8.09 -11.62
N LEU A 241 20.33 -7.94 -10.57
CA LEU A 241 19.82 -7.71 -9.21
C LEU A 241 19.12 -6.34 -9.09
N MET A 242 19.67 -5.29 -9.69
CA MET A 242 19.05 -3.96 -9.73
C MET A 242 17.65 -4.02 -10.37
N LEU A 243 17.49 -4.72 -11.50
CA LEU A 243 16.20 -4.89 -12.16
C LEU A 243 15.18 -5.67 -11.29
N ILE A 244 15.63 -6.67 -10.53
CA ILE A 244 14.80 -7.40 -9.56
C ILE A 244 14.37 -6.46 -8.43
N ILE A 245 15.27 -5.63 -7.91
CA ILE A 245 14.96 -4.63 -6.88
C ILE A 245 13.95 -3.61 -7.41
N ALA A 246 14.16 -3.09 -8.63
CA ALA A 246 13.23 -2.17 -9.28
C ALA A 246 11.82 -2.78 -9.38
N LEU A 247 11.73 -4.02 -9.89
CA LEU A 247 10.45 -4.74 -10.00
C LEU A 247 9.79 -4.96 -8.63
N SER A 248 10.58 -5.25 -7.61
CA SER A 248 10.09 -5.42 -6.23
C SER A 248 9.53 -4.12 -5.65
N ILE A 249 10.22 -2.99 -5.88
CA ILE A 249 9.74 -1.66 -5.45
C ILE A 249 8.45 -1.32 -6.20
N ILE A 250 8.39 -1.53 -7.52
CA ILE A 250 7.19 -1.34 -8.33
C ILE A 250 6.02 -2.16 -7.76
N ALA A 251 6.25 -3.45 -7.44
CA ALA A 251 5.22 -4.33 -6.92
C ALA A 251 4.73 -3.88 -5.54
N LEU A 252 5.63 -3.65 -4.59
CA LEU A 252 5.28 -3.25 -3.22
C LEU A 252 4.56 -1.90 -3.18
N PHE A 253 5.08 -0.93 -3.93
CA PHE A 253 4.49 0.41 -3.95
C PHE A 253 3.10 0.41 -4.62
N ASN A 254 2.95 -0.23 -5.78
CA ASN A 254 1.65 -0.30 -6.44
C ASN A 254 0.65 -1.15 -5.66
N TYR A 255 1.09 -2.16 -4.90
CA TYR A 255 0.22 -2.88 -3.98
C TYR A 255 -0.30 -1.97 -2.86
N TYR A 256 0.59 -1.21 -2.21
CA TYR A 256 0.21 -0.22 -1.21
C TYR A 256 -0.76 0.83 -1.79
N TYR A 257 -0.43 1.40 -2.93
CA TYR A 257 -1.23 2.43 -3.58
C TYR A 257 -2.61 1.92 -3.99
N SER A 258 -2.69 0.71 -4.56
CA SER A 258 -3.95 0.13 -5.01
C SER A 258 -4.94 -0.09 -3.86
N ILE A 259 -4.44 -0.53 -2.70
CA ILE A 259 -5.28 -0.67 -1.50
C ILE A 259 -5.69 0.72 -0.99
N ALA A 260 -4.75 1.64 -0.82
CA ALA A 260 -5.02 2.96 -0.28
C ALA A 260 -6.01 3.79 -1.12
N ARG A 261 -5.98 3.62 -2.46
CA ARG A 261 -6.84 4.35 -3.41
C ARG A 261 -7.97 3.53 -4.01
N SER A 262 -8.12 2.25 -3.62
CA SER A 262 -9.12 1.34 -4.19
C SER A 262 -9.00 1.19 -5.71
N GLU A 263 -7.75 1.16 -6.23
CA GLU A 263 -7.45 1.00 -7.65
C GLU A 263 -6.95 -0.42 -7.98
N SER A 264 -6.94 -0.78 -9.27
CA SER A 264 -6.46 -2.09 -9.71
C SER A 264 -4.95 -2.22 -9.65
N PHE A 265 -4.44 -3.08 -8.75
CA PHE A 265 -3.02 -3.41 -8.66
C PHE A 265 -2.42 -3.88 -9.99
N ARG A 266 -3.11 -4.81 -10.69
CA ARG A 266 -2.59 -5.41 -11.94
C ARG A 266 -2.37 -4.35 -13.02
N LYS A 267 -3.31 -3.42 -13.18
CA LYS A 267 -3.23 -2.36 -14.18
C LYS A 267 -2.02 -1.47 -13.89
N ARG A 268 -1.93 -0.91 -12.70
CA ARG A 268 -0.85 0.01 -12.31
C ARG A 268 0.52 -0.65 -12.32
N PHE A 269 0.63 -1.87 -11.78
CA PHE A 269 1.88 -2.63 -11.80
C PHE A 269 2.37 -2.89 -13.23
N THR A 270 1.49 -3.33 -14.13
CA THR A 270 1.86 -3.62 -15.53
C THR A 270 2.25 -2.36 -16.28
N GLU A 271 1.51 -1.28 -16.15
CA GLU A 271 1.83 0.00 -16.77
C GLU A 271 3.23 0.48 -16.34
N MET A 272 3.48 0.50 -15.04
CA MET A 272 4.75 1.00 -14.51
C MET A 272 5.92 0.07 -14.82
N ALA A 273 5.74 -1.25 -14.73
CA ALA A 273 6.76 -2.22 -15.09
C ALA A 273 7.12 -2.12 -16.59
N VAL A 274 6.13 -2.07 -17.47
CA VAL A 274 6.36 -1.93 -18.92
C VAL A 274 7.10 -0.64 -19.24
N LEU A 275 6.70 0.49 -18.66
CA LEU A 275 7.37 1.78 -18.88
C LEU A 275 8.83 1.73 -18.40
N SER A 276 9.07 1.30 -17.15
CA SER A 276 10.43 1.25 -16.58
C SER A 276 11.34 0.33 -17.36
N PHE A 277 10.90 -0.88 -17.71
CA PHE A 277 11.72 -1.83 -18.43
C PHE A 277 11.90 -1.46 -19.90
N SER A 278 10.94 -0.80 -20.54
CA SER A 278 11.08 -0.29 -21.90
C SER A 278 12.15 0.79 -21.97
N VAL A 279 12.13 1.74 -21.03
CA VAL A 279 13.14 2.80 -20.94
C VAL A 279 14.50 2.20 -20.60
N ALA A 280 14.57 1.24 -19.67
CA ALA A 280 15.82 0.55 -19.34
C ALA A 280 16.43 -0.19 -20.56
N ALA A 281 15.60 -0.91 -21.32
CA ALA A 281 16.04 -1.60 -22.53
C ALA A 281 16.53 -0.62 -23.61
N LEU A 282 15.80 0.48 -23.82
CA LEU A 282 16.20 1.50 -24.78
C LEU A 282 17.51 2.17 -24.37
N SER A 283 17.65 2.56 -23.10
CA SER A 283 18.86 3.19 -22.58
C SER A 283 20.06 2.24 -22.62
N PHE A 284 19.84 0.95 -22.38
CA PHE A 284 20.86 -0.08 -22.53
C PHE A 284 21.37 -0.17 -23.98
N LEU A 285 20.47 -0.18 -24.97
CA LEU A 285 20.82 -0.17 -26.39
C LEU A 285 21.56 1.10 -26.82
N ILE A 286 21.13 2.26 -26.28
CA ILE A 286 21.81 3.54 -26.52
C ILE A 286 23.22 3.51 -25.93
N GLY A 287 23.38 3.02 -24.71
CA GLY A 287 24.69 2.87 -24.05
C GLY A 287 25.64 1.99 -24.88
N TYR A 288 25.11 0.88 -25.41
CA TYR A 288 25.85 0.02 -26.32
C TYR A 288 26.30 0.74 -27.62
N ALA A 289 25.37 1.40 -28.27
CA ALA A 289 25.64 2.13 -29.51
C ALA A 289 26.64 3.27 -29.29
N LEU A 290 26.54 4.02 -28.19
CA LEU A 290 27.47 5.09 -27.86
C LEU A 290 28.89 4.56 -27.58
N LYS A 291 29.01 3.44 -26.87
CA LYS A 291 30.32 2.78 -26.65
C LYS A 291 30.97 2.39 -27.95
N GLU A 292 30.24 1.72 -28.84
CA GLU A 292 30.75 1.27 -30.16
C GLU A 292 31.14 2.48 -31.05
N PHE A 293 30.31 3.57 -31.02
CA PHE A 293 30.56 4.75 -31.84
C PHE A 293 31.73 5.59 -31.33
N THR A 294 31.92 5.71 -30.02
CA THR A 294 32.98 6.54 -29.44
C THR A 294 34.32 5.82 -29.35
N GLY A 295 34.33 4.49 -29.39
CA GLY A 295 35.54 3.68 -29.24
C GLY A 295 36.21 3.82 -27.86
N ILE A 296 35.50 4.32 -26.88
CA ILE A 296 36.03 4.50 -25.51
C ILE A 296 35.81 3.18 -24.76
N ASP A 297 36.88 2.44 -24.54
CA ASP A 297 36.94 1.33 -23.60
C ASP A 297 37.38 1.88 -22.22
N VAL A 298 36.42 1.94 -21.29
CA VAL A 298 36.64 2.31 -19.87
C VAL A 298 36.58 1.07 -19.01
#